data_5acdbdd01689157167ea92be0e387ead
#
_entry.id   5acdbdd01689157167ea92be0e387ead
#
_cell.length_a   1.000
_cell.length_b   1.000
_cell.length_c   1.000
_cell.angle_alpha   90.00
_cell.angle_beta   90.00
_cell.angle_gamma   90.00
#
_symmetry.space_group_name_H-M   'P 1'
#
loop_
_entity.id
_entity.type
_entity.pdbx_description
1 polymer ?
#
loop_
_entity_poly.entity_id
_entity_poly.type
_entity_poly.pdbx_seq_one_letter_code
_entity_poly.pdbx_strand_id
1 'polypeptide(L)'
;MEGQLYREYSNILERSLPFMVFGHGGRPILVFPTQNGRCHDYDEFKMTDAIADRIEKGEVQLFCVDSIDGETWSGPADQKPRRAFLQELWFRHIIEEFLPRMREMNGSGLPPLTTGCSMGATHALNTFLRRPDLFDGVIALSGAYDARYFFGHDFMNIDLYMSSIVDYMANMP
;
A
#
# COMPACT_ATOMS: atom_id res chain seq x y z
N MET A 1 2.30 -20.26 -4.68
CA MET A 1 2.17 -19.89 -6.11
C MET A 1 3.43 -19.17 -6.55
N GLU A 2 3.86 -19.30 -7.82
CA GLU A 2 5.07 -18.59 -8.28
C GLU A 2 4.68 -17.16 -8.72
N GLY A 3 5.26 -16.15 -8.03
CA GLY A 3 5.11 -14.75 -8.38
C GLY A 3 6.31 -14.25 -9.18
N GLN A 4 6.11 -13.24 -10.01
CA GLN A 4 7.18 -12.59 -10.75
C GLN A 4 7.67 -11.35 -10.01
N LEU A 5 8.97 -11.30 -9.70
CA LEU A 5 9.63 -10.16 -9.05
C LEU A 5 10.06 -9.12 -10.09
N TYR A 6 9.70 -7.88 -9.84
CA TYR A 6 10.13 -6.70 -10.59
C TYR A 6 10.88 -5.76 -9.67
N ARG A 7 11.64 -4.84 -10.25
CA ARG A 7 12.30 -3.74 -9.54
C ARG A 7 12.33 -2.52 -10.45
N GLU A 8 11.73 -1.44 -10.00
CA GLU A 8 11.65 -0.19 -10.76
C GLU A 8 12.14 1.00 -9.92
N TYR A 9 12.69 1.99 -10.60
CA TYR A 9 13.20 3.20 -9.96
C TYR A 9 12.06 4.20 -9.75
N SER A 10 11.93 4.69 -8.52
CA SER A 10 11.05 5.78 -8.16
C SER A 10 11.82 7.11 -8.19
N ASN A 11 11.36 8.06 -8.99
CA ASN A 11 11.92 9.41 -8.99
C ASN A 11 11.50 10.20 -7.74
N ILE A 12 10.30 9.92 -7.20
CA ILE A 12 9.79 10.56 -5.99
C ILE A 12 10.61 10.15 -4.76
N LEU A 13 10.97 8.87 -4.65
CA LEU A 13 11.72 8.32 -3.53
C LEU A 13 13.22 8.22 -3.79
N GLU A 14 13.68 8.55 -4.99
CA GLU A 14 15.08 8.50 -5.45
C GLU A 14 15.75 7.15 -5.18
N ARG A 15 15.00 6.05 -5.35
CA ARG A 15 15.47 4.68 -5.12
C ARG A 15 14.73 3.66 -5.95
N SER A 16 15.33 2.48 -6.11
CA SER A 16 14.65 1.34 -6.72
C SER A 16 13.88 0.54 -5.66
N LEU A 17 12.61 0.27 -5.94
CA LEU A 17 11.73 -0.53 -5.09
C LEU A 17 11.32 -1.82 -5.81
N PRO A 18 11.36 -2.97 -5.12
CA PRO A 18 10.83 -4.20 -5.65
C PRO A 18 9.31 -4.26 -5.49
N PHE A 19 8.67 -5.02 -6.36
CA PHE A 19 7.29 -5.47 -6.21
C PHE A 19 7.11 -6.85 -6.84
N MET A 20 6.11 -7.60 -6.39
CA MET A 20 5.78 -8.91 -6.94
C MET A 20 4.43 -8.89 -7.61
N VAL A 21 4.30 -9.64 -8.70
CA VAL A 21 3.04 -9.80 -9.43
C VAL A 21 2.67 -11.27 -9.45
N PHE A 22 1.42 -11.57 -9.07
CA PHE A 22 0.83 -12.90 -9.14
C PHE A 22 -0.37 -12.89 -10.06
N GLY A 23 -0.42 -13.85 -10.98
CA GLY A 23 -1.49 -13.92 -11.98
C GLY A 23 -1.14 -13.17 -13.28
N HIS A 24 -2.09 -13.19 -14.22
CA HIS A 24 -1.85 -12.76 -15.60
C HIS A 24 -2.98 -11.88 -16.18
N GLY A 25 -3.95 -11.50 -15.36
CA GLY A 25 -5.08 -10.67 -15.82
C GLY A 25 -6.22 -10.59 -14.80
N GLY A 26 -7.36 -10.08 -15.25
CA GLY A 26 -8.53 -9.82 -14.42
C GLY A 26 -8.44 -8.53 -13.62
N ARG A 27 -9.18 -8.45 -12.51
CA ARG A 27 -9.18 -7.26 -11.67
C ARG A 27 -7.83 -7.07 -10.97
N PRO A 28 -7.17 -5.92 -11.14
CA PRO A 28 -5.92 -5.65 -10.43
C PRO A 28 -6.20 -5.37 -8.95
N ILE A 29 -5.36 -5.93 -8.08
CA ILE A 29 -5.42 -5.71 -6.63
C ILE A 29 -4.06 -5.22 -6.17
N LEU A 30 -4.01 -4.00 -5.63
CA LEU A 30 -2.83 -3.44 -4.99
C LEU A 30 -2.74 -3.97 -3.57
N VAL A 31 -1.67 -4.69 -3.27
CA VAL A 31 -1.45 -5.37 -1.98
C VAL A 31 -0.34 -4.68 -1.21
N PHE A 32 -0.67 -4.20 -0.01
CA PHE A 32 0.28 -3.60 0.92
C PHE A 32 0.74 -4.62 1.94
N PRO A 33 2.06 -4.70 2.25
CA PRO A 33 2.60 -5.65 3.21
C PRO A 33 2.26 -5.26 4.65
N THR A 34 2.55 -6.15 5.59
CA THR A 34 2.49 -5.86 7.04
C THR A 34 3.56 -4.84 7.44
N GLN A 35 3.60 -4.42 8.70
CA GLN A 35 4.60 -3.46 9.19
C GLN A 35 6.03 -3.95 8.97
N ASN A 36 6.87 -3.12 8.35
CA ASN A 36 8.23 -3.45 7.89
C ASN A 36 8.28 -4.61 6.88
N GLY A 37 7.15 -4.97 6.32
CA GLY A 37 7.02 -6.09 5.41
C GLY A 37 7.52 -5.78 4.00
N ARG A 38 7.61 -6.84 3.21
CA ARG A 38 8.15 -6.84 1.85
C ARG A 38 7.09 -7.33 0.86
N CYS A 39 7.35 -7.13 -0.40
CA CYS A 39 6.45 -7.52 -1.50
C CYS A 39 6.12 -9.03 -1.56
N HIS A 40 6.87 -9.88 -0.87
CA HIS A 40 6.64 -11.33 -0.79
C HIS A 40 5.82 -11.77 0.44
N ASP A 41 5.58 -10.89 1.41
CA ASP A 41 4.85 -11.22 2.65
C ASP A 41 3.49 -11.88 2.38
N TYR A 42 2.74 -11.38 1.41
CA TYR A 42 1.40 -11.87 1.12
C TYR A 42 1.40 -13.35 0.70
N ASP A 43 2.42 -13.76 -0.04
CA ASP A 43 2.65 -15.16 -0.42
C ASP A 43 3.19 -15.99 0.74
N GLU A 44 4.12 -15.45 1.53
CA GLU A 44 4.67 -16.13 2.72
C GLU A 44 3.57 -16.44 3.75
N PHE A 45 2.60 -15.53 3.91
CA PHE A 45 1.41 -15.76 4.75
C PHE A 45 0.32 -16.63 4.09
N LYS A 46 0.61 -17.23 2.93
CA LYS A 46 -0.29 -18.14 2.21
C LYS A 46 -1.60 -17.48 1.73
N MET A 47 -1.61 -16.17 1.62
CA MET A 47 -2.77 -15.46 1.11
C MET A 47 -2.97 -15.68 -0.39
N THR A 48 -1.88 -15.84 -1.16
CA THR A 48 -1.93 -16.22 -2.58
C THR A 48 -2.50 -17.62 -2.77
N ASP A 49 -2.13 -18.58 -1.89
CA ASP A 49 -2.68 -19.94 -1.92
C ASP A 49 -4.20 -19.95 -1.62
N ALA A 50 -4.65 -19.09 -0.70
CA ALA A 50 -6.06 -18.99 -0.32
C ALA A 50 -6.97 -18.52 -1.48
N ILE A 51 -6.43 -17.80 -2.44
CA ILE A 51 -7.15 -17.29 -3.63
C ILE A 51 -6.57 -17.80 -4.95
N ALA A 52 -5.76 -18.86 -4.90
CA ALA A 52 -5.08 -19.43 -6.06
C ALA A 52 -6.02 -19.67 -7.25
N ASP A 53 -7.17 -20.28 -7.00
CA ASP A 53 -8.20 -20.53 -8.03
C ASP A 53 -8.60 -19.27 -8.81
N ARG A 54 -8.70 -18.12 -8.14
CA ARG A 54 -9.09 -16.86 -8.76
C ARG A 54 -7.95 -16.28 -9.60
N ILE A 55 -6.72 -16.41 -9.08
CA ILE A 55 -5.51 -15.95 -9.77
C ILE A 55 -5.28 -16.79 -11.03
N GLU A 56 -5.36 -18.13 -10.93
CA GLU A 56 -5.14 -19.07 -12.03
C GLU A 56 -6.17 -18.91 -13.14
N LYS A 57 -7.43 -18.62 -12.78
CA LYS A 57 -8.50 -18.33 -13.75
C LYS A 57 -8.39 -16.96 -14.39
N GLY A 58 -7.43 -16.11 -13.98
CA GLY A 58 -7.32 -14.74 -14.47
C GLY A 58 -8.47 -13.83 -14.04
N GLU A 59 -9.13 -14.14 -12.94
CA GLU A 59 -10.20 -13.28 -12.38
C GLU A 59 -9.61 -12.10 -11.61
N VAL A 60 -8.43 -12.30 -10.98
CA VAL A 60 -7.68 -11.27 -10.25
C VAL A 60 -6.20 -11.37 -10.55
N GLN A 61 -5.52 -10.23 -10.47
CA GLN A 61 -4.06 -10.12 -10.54
C GLN A 61 -3.56 -9.29 -9.37
N LEU A 62 -2.63 -9.83 -8.59
CA LEU A 62 -2.08 -9.17 -7.41
C LEU A 62 -0.80 -8.42 -7.76
N PHE A 63 -0.67 -7.21 -7.23
CA PHE A 63 0.51 -6.36 -7.29
C PHE A 63 0.94 -6.03 -5.87
N CYS A 64 1.92 -6.77 -5.36
CA CYS A 64 2.39 -6.67 -3.99
C CYS A 64 3.59 -5.74 -3.91
N VAL A 65 3.44 -4.59 -3.26
CA VAL A 65 4.50 -3.58 -3.12
C VAL A 65 5.35 -3.79 -1.86
N ASP A 66 6.56 -3.24 -1.87
CA ASP A 66 7.39 -3.11 -0.67
C ASP A 66 6.92 -1.93 0.19
N SER A 67 7.13 -2.01 1.50
CA SER A 67 7.00 -0.86 2.40
C SER A 67 8.34 -0.16 2.62
N ILE A 68 8.27 1.08 3.10
CA ILE A 68 9.39 1.82 3.68
C ILE A 68 9.16 2.11 5.17
N ASP A 69 8.36 1.29 5.83
CA ASP A 69 7.92 1.50 7.22
C ASP A 69 9.08 1.63 8.20
N GLY A 70 10.22 0.97 7.94
CA GLY A 70 11.43 1.13 8.75
C GLY A 70 11.97 2.56 8.81
N GLU A 71 11.64 3.39 7.81
CA GLU A 71 12.00 4.81 7.76
C GLU A 71 10.83 5.73 8.14
N THR A 72 9.60 5.20 8.15
CA THR A 72 8.37 5.98 8.40
C THR A 72 7.71 5.54 9.71
N TRP A 73 6.78 4.57 9.67
CA TRP A 73 6.01 4.13 10.83
C TRP A 73 6.86 3.56 11.97
N SER A 74 7.93 2.84 11.66
CA SER A 74 8.89 2.25 12.61
C SER A 74 10.22 3.02 12.69
N GLY A 75 10.31 4.17 12.05
CA GLY A 75 11.54 4.98 12.00
C GLY A 75 11.92 5.61 13.37
N PRO A 76 13.11 6.23 13.46
CA PRO A 76 13.61 6.80 14.70
C PRO A 76 12.66 7.80 15.35
N ALA A 77 12.46 7.69 16.67
CA ALA A 77 11.47 8.47 17.42
C ALA A 77 11.77 9.98 17.43
N ASP A 78 13.01 10.38 17.28
CA ASP A 78 13.47 11.77 17.22
C ASP A 78 13.32 12.42 15.84
N GLN A 79 12.90 11.67 14.82
CA GLN A 79 12.76 12.14 13.44
C GLN A 79 11.31 12.20 12.95
N LYS A 80 10.36 12.44 13.84
CA LYS A 80 8.91 12.43 13.52
C LYS A 80 8.53 13.26 12.27
N PRO A 81 9.00 14.51 12.09
CA PRO A 81 8.68 15.29 10.89
C PRO A 81 9.18 14.65 9.60
N ARG A 82 10.42 14.14 9.60
CA ARG A 82 11.00 13.44 8.44
C ARG A 82 10.26 12.16 8.12
N ARG A 83 9.89 11.37 9.14
CA ARG A 83 9.12 10.14 9.00
C ARG A 83 7.76 10.40 8.35
N ALA A 84 7.02 11.41 8.83
CA ALA A 84 5.73 11.81 8.27
C ALA A 84 5.86 12.27 6.81
N PHE A 85 6.85 13.10 6.50
CA PHE A 85 7.13 13.57 5.15
C PHE A 85 7.50 12.41 4.19
N LEU A 86 8.35 11.47 4.62
CA LEU A 86 8.69 10.29 3.81
C LEU A 86 7.46 9.40 3.54
N GLN A 87 6.56 9.29 4.53
CA GLN A 87 5.30 8.55 4.33
C GLN A 87 4.43 9.21 3.26
N GLU A 88 4.38 10.54 3.22
CA GLU A 88 3.65 11.26 2.18
C GLU A 88 4.32 11.07 0.80
N LEU A 89 5.65 11.09 0.72
CA LEU A 89 6.36 10.77 -0.52
C LEU A 89 6.08 9.33 -0.99
N TRP A 90 6.02 8.37 -0.06
CA TRP A 90 5.70 6.98 -0.42
C TRP A 90 4.26 6.85 -0.93
N PHE A 91 3.30 7.53 -0.30
CA PHE A 91 1.93 7.59 -0.82
C PHE A 91 1.88 8.18 -2.24
N ARG A 92 2.61 9.27 -2.48
CA ARG A 92 2.71 9.87 -3.82
C ARG A 92 3.35 8.92 -4.83
N HIS A 93 4.40 8.21 -4.45
CA HIS A 93 4.98 7.15 -5.29
C HIS A 93 3.93 6.11 -5.69
N ILE A 94 3.14 5.63 -4.75
CA ILE A 94 2.07 4.65 -5.02
C ILE A 94 1.07 5.21 -6.05
N ILE A 95 0.63 6.45 -5.90
CA ILE A 95 -0.41 7.06 -6.73
C ILE A 95 0.13 7.55 -8.09
N GLU A 96 1.28 8.23 -8.08
CA GLU A 96 1.77 8.97 -9.25
C GLU A 96 2.69 8.12 -10.15
N GLU A 97 3.36 7.11 -9.61
CA GLU A 97 4.31 6.25 -10.35
C GLU A 97 3.82 4.79 -10.43
N PHE A 98 3.56 4.15 -9.27
CA PHE A 98 3.26 2.72 -9.26
C PHE A 98 1.87 2.39 -9.85
N LEU A 99 0.83 3.12 -9.49
CA LEU A 99 -0.53 2.84 -9.98
C LEU A 99 -0.66 2.94 -11.51
N PRO A 100 -0.09 3.95 -12.19
CA PRO A 100 -0.06 3.98 -13.67
C PRO A 100 0.66 2.75 -14.25
N ARG A 101 1.79 2.37 -13.67
CA ARG A 101 2.56 1.19 -14.09
C ARG A 101 1.79 -0.11 -13.89
N MET A 102 1.14 -0.26 -12.74
CA MET A 102 0.28 -1.42 -12.45
C MET A 102 -0.86 -1.54 -13.49
N ARG A 103 -1.51 -0.42 -13.85
CA ARG A 103 -2.57 -0.39 -14.86
C ARG A 103 -2.07 -0.78 -16.24
N GLU A 104 -0.89 -0.29 -16.63
CA GLU A 104 -0.23 -0.65 -17.89
C GLU A 104 0.04 -2.16 -17.95
N MET A 105 0.64 -2.72 -16.89
CA MET A 105 0.95 -4.16 -16.81
C MET A 105 -0.29 -5.03 -16.81
N ASN A 106 -1.35 -4.61 -16.11
CA ASN A 106 -2.60 -5.37 -16.03
C ASN A 106 -3.41 -5.34 -17.33
N GLY A 107 -3.52 -4.20 -17.98
CA GLY A 107 -4.17 -4.01 -19.28
C GLY A 107 -5.68 -4.25 -19.32
N SER A 108 -6.35 -4.63 -18.21
CA SER A 108 -7.78 -4.94 -18.20
C SER A 108 -8.69 -3.72 -18.31
N GLY A 109 -8.19 -2.54 -17.97
CA GLY A 109 -8.98 -1.32 -17.85
C GLY A 109 -9.91 -1.28 -16.63
N LEU A 110 -9.94 -2.34 -15.81
CA LEU A 110 -10.76 -2.40 -14.60
C LEU A 110 -10.14 -1.54 -13.48
N PRO A 111 -10.96 -0.82 -12.69
CA PRO A 111 -10.44 -0.08 -11.55
C PRO A 111 -9.91 -1.06 -10.49
N PRO A 112 -8.75 -0.78 -9.88
CA PRO A 112 -8.14 -1.66 -8.90
C PRO A 112 -8.86 -1.66 -7.55
N LEU A 113 -8.68 -2.74 -6.80
CA LEU A 113 -8.92 -2.78 -5.36
C LEU A 113 -7.61 -2.53 -4.60
N THR A 114 -7.72 -2.11 -3.34
CA THR A 114 -6.59 -2.11 -2.40
C THR A 114 -6.81 -3.12 -1.30
N THR A 115 -5.75 -3.76 -0.81
CA THR A 115 -5.84 -4.69 0.31
C THR A 115 -4.54 -4.74 1.12
N GLY A 116 -4.64 -5.24 2.33
CA GLY A 116 -3.51 -5.51 3.21
C GLY A 116 -3.97 -5.97 4.59
N CYS A 117 -3.01 -6.42 5.39
CA CYS A 117 -3.21 -6.85 6.76
C CYS A 117 -2.37 -5.99 7.71
N SER A 118 -2.87 -5.71 8.93
CA SER A 118 -2.17 -4.89 9.93
C SER A 118 -1.81 -3.51 9.36
N MET A 119 -0.53 -3.10 9.34
CA MET A 119 -0.09 -1.84 8.71
C MET A 119 -0.48 -1.79 7.22
N GLY A 120 -0.47 -2.90 6.51
CA GLY A 120 -0.95 -2.98 5.14
C GLY A 120 -2.43 -2.61 4.98
N ALA A 121 -3.26 -2.95 5.97
CA ALA A 121 -4.66 -2.52 5.99
C ALA A 121 -4.80 -1.00 6.20
N THR A 122 -3.93 -0.42 7.03
CA THR A 122 -3.83 1.03 7.22
C THR A 122 -3.47 1.71 5.90
N HIS A 123 -2.45 1.23 5.21
CA HIS A 123 -2.05 1.75 3.90
C HIS A 123 -3.17 1.61 2.86
N ALA A 124 -3.79 0.43 2.79
CA ALA A 124 -4.85 0.15 1.82
C ALA A 124 -6.06 1.08 2.01
N LEU A 125 -6.53 1.21 3.26
CA LEU A 125 -7.67 2.08 3.57
C LEU A 125 -7.33 3.55 3.36
N ASN A 126 -6.15 4.01 3.80
CA ASN A 126 -5.69 5.39 3.59
C ASN A 126 -5.61 5.73 2.11
N THR A 127 -5.08 4.82 1.30
CA THR A 127 -4.96 4.99 -0.15
C THR A 127 -6.32 5.11 -0.81
N PHE A 128 -7.26 4.24 -0.47
CA PHE A 128 -8.62 4.27 -0.99
C PHE A 128 -9.36 5.54 -0.58
N LEU A 129 -9.34 5.91 0.70
CA LEU A 129 -10.08 7.08 1.21
C LEU A 129 -9.54 8.40 0.66
N ARG A 130 -8.22 8.51 0.45
CA ARG A 130 -7.62 9.72 -0.14
C ARG A 130 -7.82 9.84 -1.65
N ARG A 131 -8.01 8.72 -2.34
CA ARG A 131 -8.21 8.68 -3.80
C ARG A 131 -9.32 7.70 -4.21
N PRO A 132 -10.56 7.91 -3.73
CA PRO A 132 -11.70 7.04 -4.07
C PRO A 132 -12.04 7.07 -5.57
N ASP A 133 -11.56 8.08 -6.29
CA ASP A 133 -11.69 8.21 -7.75
C ASP A 133 -10.82 7.22 -8.54
N LEU A 134 -9.80 6.63 -7.91
CA LEU A 134 -8.83 5.73 -8.56
C LEU A 134 -9.06 4.25 -8.29
N PHE A 135 -9.81 3.92 -7.25
CA PHE A 135 -9.99 2.56 -6.75
C PHE A 135 -11.47 2.21 -6.62
N ASP A 136 -11.81 0.95 -6.88
CA ASP A 136 -13.20 0.45 -6.81
C ASP A 136 -13.58 -0.02 -5.40
N GLY A 137 -12.62 -0.18 -4.51
CA GLY A 137 -12.86 -0.59 -3.13
C GLY A 137 -11.60 -0.98 -2.38
N VAL A 138 -11.81 -1.35 -1.11
CA VAL A 138 -10.74 -1.75 -0.18
C VAL A 138 -11.15 -2.97 0.65
N ILE A 139 -10.18 -3.87 0.89
CA ILE A 139 -10.30 -5.00 1.82
C ILE A 139 -9.22 -4.81 2.88
N ALA A 140 -9.57 -4.18 4.00
CA ALA A 140 -8.64 -3.82 5.07
C ALA A 140 -8.78 -4.79 6.25
N LEU A 141 -7.73 -5.58 6.52
CA LEU A 141 -7.74 -6.65 7.52
C LEU A 141 -6.94 -6.22 8.77
N SER A 142 -7.64 -5.92 9.86
CA SER A 142 -7.04 -5.64 11.19
C SER A 142 -6.03 -4.48 11.18
N GLY A 143 -6.39 -3.34 10.60
CA GLY A 143 -5.55 -2.14 10.53
C GLY A 143 -5.45 -1.37 11.83
N ALA A 144 -4.36 -0.58 11.99
CA ALA A 144 -4.16 0.39 13.04
C ALA A 144 -4.31 1.80 12.44
N TYR A 145 -5.47 2.43 12.64
CA TYR A 145 -5.87 3.64 11.90
C TYR A 145 -5.56 4.96 12.60
N ASP A 146 -5.03 4.89 13.82
CA ASP A 146 -4.58 6.06 14.61
C ASP A 146 -3.06 6.16 14.54
N ALA A 147 -2.55 7.17 13.84
CA ALA A 147 -1.11 7.38 13.68
C ALA A 147 -0.38 7.66 14.99
N ARG A 148 -1.10 8.07 16.04
CA ARG A 148 -0.51 8.33 17.36
C ARG A 148 0.11 7.10 18.02
N TYR A 149 -0.33 5.89 17.65
CA TYR A 149 0.33 4.64 18.09
C TYR A 149 1.82 4.58 17.69
N PHE A 150 2.18 5.22 16.58
CA PHE A 150 3.52 5.16 16.00
C PHE A 150 4.32 6.45 16.17
N PHE A 151 3.63 7.59 16.32
CA PHE A 151 4.25 8.91 16.39
C PHE A 151 4.14 9.58 17.76
N GLY A 152 3.31 9.01 18.67
CA GLY A 152 3.00 9.62 19.97
C GLY A 152 1.95 10.73 19.86
N HIS A 153 1.42 11.12 21.02
CA HIS A 153 0.34 12.13 21.11
C HIS A 153 0.85 13.58 21.06
N ASP A 154 2.16 13.77 21.12
CA ASP A 154 2.84 15.05 21.16
C ASP A 154 3.23 15.61 19.79
N PHE A 155 2.90 14.88 18.72
CA PHE A 155 3.26 15.27 17.36
C PHE A 155 2.09 15.11 16.38
N MET A 156 1.81 16.17 15.65
CA MET A 156 0.91 16.19 14.50
C MET A 156 1.35 17.31 13.53
N ASN A 157 1.51 16.98 12.28
CA ASN A 157 1.66 17.94 11.19
C ASN A 157 0.75 17.54 10.03
N ILE A 158 0.76 18.29 8.93
CA ILE A 158 -0.14 18.02 7.80
C ILE A 158 0.13 16.64 7.18
N ASP A 159 1.40 16.24 7.05
CA ASP A 159 1.76 14.95 6.44
C ASP A 159 1.27 13.78 7.30
N LEU A 160 1.43 13.87 8.63
CA LEU A 160 0.94 12.85 9.54
C LEU A 160 -0.59 12.85 9.60
N TYR A 161 -1.23 14.03 9.59
CA TYR A 161 -2.67 14.16 9.55
C TYR A 161 -3.26 13.41 8.34
N MET A 162 -2.66 13.58 7.16
CA MET A 162 -3.07 12.90 5.93
C MET A 162 -2.83 11.37 5.95
N SER A 163 -2.10 10.87 6.94
CA SER A 163 -1.86 9.44 7.18
C SER A 163 -2.61 8.89 8.40
N SER A 164 -3.29 9.74 9.18
CA SER A 164 -4.06 9.35 10.37
C SER A 164 -5.56 9.34 10.06
N ILE A 165 -6.05 8.17 9.67
CA ILE A 165 -7.42 7.99 9.17
C ILE A 165 -8.45 8.49 10.16
N VAL A 166 -8.29 8.20 11.47
CA VAL A 166 -9.22 8.62 12.52
C VAL A 166 -9.31 10.14 12.67
N ASP A 167 -8.24 10.87 12.30
CA ASP A 167 -8.21 12.32 12.43
C ASP A 167 -8.88 13.02 11.23
N TYR A 168 -8.57 12.61 10.01
CA TYR A 168 -9.13 13.30 8.83
C TYR A 168 -10.52 12.81 8.43
N MET A 169 -10.91 11.56 8.74
CA MET A 169 -12.23 11.03 8.39
C MET A 169 -13.39 11.85 8.94
N ALA A 170 -13.22 12.44 10.14
CA ALA A 170 -14.25 13.30 10.72
C ALA A 170 -14.50 14.59 9.93
N ASN A 171 -13.59 14.96 9.03
CA ASN A 171 -13.63 16.18 8.22
C ASN A 171 -13.78 15.91 6.72
N MET A 172 -13.96 14.64 6.34
CA MET A 172 -14.25 14.31 4.94
C MET A 172 -15.68 14.71 4.56
N PRO A 173 -15.89 15.20 3.33
CA PRO A 173 -17.23 15.57 2.83
C PRO A 173 -18.17 14.35 2.70
#